data_945f8e3b39b6b83de3f88d71b54c19cb
#
_entry.id   945f8e3b39b6b83de3f88d71b54c19cb
#
_cell.length_a   1.000
_cell.length_b   1.000
_cell.length_c   1.000
_cell.angle_alpha   90.00
_cell.angle_beta   90.00
_cell.angle_gamma   90.00
#
_symmetry.space_group_name_H-M   'P 1'
#
loop_
_entity.id
_entity.type
_entity.pdbx_description
1 polymer ?
#
loop_
_entity_poly.entity_id
_entity_poly.type
_entity_poly.pdbx_seq_one_letter_code
_entity_poly.pdbx_strand_id
1 'polypeptide(L)'
;GKLESFYYLTKYGKKYLVNELEYVESKIKVPLGVNQIYIKDYFHRKYTIDFHLAFRQWIESRKGKVEFLNYYFDKAGNNRSKNKNDYVTALNKIQVDKVRSFIPDINAIFVHNDTKYLFLFEQHNGKDAKRLFEQLFTHINAIFAKAIALKYDYKQPYKVVVVCEEKSVKDSVIERLRKLDGIEHYNNFFIFKTNIELEEDFYTNWTLINGEKTNF
;
A
#
# COMPACT_ATOMS: atom_id res chain seq x y z
N GLY A 1 -15.04 -14.87 17.66
CA GLY A 1 -16.06 -13.90 17.26
C GLY A 1 -16.45 -14.11 15.82
N LYS A 2 -17.64 -13.71 15.45
CA LYS A 2 -18.12 -13.76 14.06
C LYS A 2 -17.47 -12.60 13.31
N LEU A 3 -16.85 -12.88 12.15
CA LEU A 3 -16.34 -11.83 11.28
C LEU A 3 -17.50 -11.00 10.71
N GLU A 4 -17.27 -9.73 10.48
CA GLU A 4 -18.20 -8.87 9.77
C GLU A 4 -18.42 -9.37 8.34
N SER A 5 -19.60 -9.13 7.80
CA SER A 5 -19.88 -9.45 6.40
C SER A 5 -19.06 -8.55 5.48
N PHE A 6 -18.56 -9.11 4.40
CA PHE A 6 -17.88 -8.33 3.35
C PHE A 6 -18.50 -8.63 1.99
N TYR A 7 -18.36 -7.67 1.10
CA TYR A 7 -18.88 -7.74 -0.26
C TYR A 7 -17.74 -7.71 -1.25
N TYR A 8 -17.88 -8.35 -2.37
CA TYR A 8 -16.95 -8.33 -3.47
C TYR A 8 -17.65 -8.30 -4.82
N LEU A 9 -16.98 -7.77 -5.82
CA LEU A 9 -17.52 -7.70 -7.16
C LEU A 9 -17.42 -9.06 -7.84
N THR A 10 -18.57 -9.58 -8.27
CA THR A 10 -18.66 -10.81 -9.05
C THR A 10 -18.49 -10.54 -10.56
N LYS A 11 -18.31 -11.59 -11.36
CA LYS A 11 -18.34 -11.47 -12.83
C LYS A 11 -19.66 -10.90 -13.35
N TYR A 12 -20.79 -11.21 -12.71
CA TYR A 12 -22.10 -10.64 -13.05
C TYR A 12 -22.17 -9.15 -12.70
N GLY A 13 -21.70 -8.78 -11.51
CA GLY A 13 -21.61 -7.37 -11.12
C GLY A 13 -20.71 -6.58 -12.07
N LYS A 14 -19.58 -7.15 -12.52
CA LYS A 14 -18.75 -6.51 -13.56
C LYS A 14 -19.53 -6.26 -14.85
N LYS A 15 -20.27 -7.27 -15.35
CA LYS A 15 -21.10 -7.11 -16.56
C LYS A 15 -22.14 -6.01 -16.38
N TYR A 16 -22.77 -5.93 -15.21
CA TYR A 16 -23.73 -4.87 -14.91
C TYR A 16 -23.08 -3.48 -14.95
N LEU A 17 -21.91 -3.32 -14.32
CA LEU A 17 -21.18 -2.05 -14.35
C LEU A 17 -20.81 -1.62 -15.78
N VAL A 18 -20.43 -2.55 -16.65
CA VAL A 18 -20.08 -2.24 -18.04
C VAL A 18 -21.32 -1.90 -18.87
N ASN A 19 -22.36 -2.75 -18.79
CA ASN A 19 -23.48 -2.68 -19.71
C ASN A 19 -24.51 -1.62 -19.31
N GLU A 20 -24.76 -1.44 -18.01
CA GLU A 20 -25.82 -0.57 -17.50
C GLU A 20 -25.28 0.76 -16.97
N LEU A 21 -24.03 0.77 -16.49
CA LEU A 21 -23.43 1.98 -15.91
C LEU A 21 -22.25 2.51 -16.73
N GLU A 22 -22.01 1.96 -17.91
CA GLU A 22 -21.00 2.40 -18.90
C GLU A 22 -19.57 2.51 -18.37
N TYR A 23 -19.23 1.73 -17.33
CA TYR A 23 -17.87 1.71 -16.83
C TYR A 23 -16.91 1.03 -17.83
N VAL A 24 -15.71 1.56 -17.94
CA VAL A 24 -14.66 0.99 -18.81
C VAL A 24 -14.22 -0.38 -18.28
N GLU A 25 -14.44 -1.43 -19.05
CA GLU A 25 -14.22 -2.82 -18.64
C GLU A 25 -12.80 -3.09 -18.12
N SER A 26 -11.78 -2.54 -18.78
CA SER A 26 -10.37 -2.71 -18.40
C SER A 26 -10.02 -2.10 -17.03
N LYS A 27 -10.85 -1.20 -16.52
CA LYS A 27 -10.68 -0.57 -15.20
C LYS A 27 -11.37 -1.35 -14.08
N ILE A 28 -12.21 -2.33 -14.41
CA ILE A 28 -12.97 -3.10 -13.43
C ILE A 28 -12.21 -4.40 -13.11
N LYS A 29 -11.67 -4.47 -11.89
CA LYS A 29 -10.99 -5.65 -11.36
C LYS A 29 -12.01 -6.55 -10.65
N VAL A 30 -12.02 -7.83 -11.00
CA VAL A 30 -12.79 -8.86 -10.30
C VAL A 30 -11.82 -9.79 -9.60
N PRO A 31 -11.99 -10.07 -8.30
CA PRO A 31 -11.13 -11.00 -7.59
C PRO A 31 -11.11 -12.38 -8.27
N LEU A 32 -9.90 -12.93 -8.46
CA LEU A 32 -9.72 -14.29 -8.93
C LEU A 32 -9.64 -15.24 -7.73
N GLY A 33 -10.38 -16.37 -7.78
CA GLY A 33 -10.30 -17.38 -6.73
C GLY A 33 -10.95 -16.94 -5.40
N VAL A 34 -12.09 -16.35 -5.47
CA VAL A 34 -12.82 -15.62 -4.43
C VAL A 34 -13.04 -16.35 -3.11
N ASN A 35 -12.95 -17.66 -3.06
CA ASN A 35 -13.44 -18.44 -1.94
C ASN A 35 -12.45 -18.59 -0.79
N GLN A 36 -11.31 -17.87 -0.81
CA GLN A 36 -10.25 -18.06 0.17
C GLN A 36 -9.72 -16.73 0.74
N ILE A 37 -10.62 -15.95 1.37
CA ILE A 37 -10.15 -14.98 2.35
C ILE A 37 -9.94 -15.76 3.64
N TYR A 38 -8.70 -16.09 3.95
CA TYR A 38 -8.36 -16.71 5.22
C TYR A 38 -8.68 -15.75 6.36
N ILE A 39 -9.19 -16.26 7.47
CA ILE A 39 -9.51 -15.47 8.68
C ILE A 39 -8.31 -14.59 9.09
N LYS A 40 -7.10 -15.13 9.02
CA LYS A 40 -5.86 -14.40 9.36
C LYS A 40 -5.57 -13.20 8.47
N ASP A 41 -6.07 -13.19 7.22
CA ASP A 41 -5.86 -12.12 6.26
C ASP A 41 -7.02 -11.13 6.22
N TYR A 42 -8.13 -11.43 6.92
CA TYR A 42 -9.34 -10.62 6.88
C TYR A 42 -9.08 -9.20 7.39
N PHE A 43 -8.55 -9.05 8.59
CA PHE A 43 -8.29 -7.74 9.19
C PHE A 43 -7.22 -6.96 8.42
N HIS A 44 -6.18 -7.64 7.94
CA HIS A 44 -5.18 -7.01 7.11
C HIS A 44 -5.79 -6.42 5.83
N ARG A 45 -6.63 -7.18 5.13
CA ARG A 45 -7.36 -6.65 3.96
C ARG A 45 -8.32 -5.54 4.31
N LYS A 46 -9.09 -5.69 5.39
CA LYS A 46 -10.03 -4.68 5.84
C LYS A 46 -9.31 -3.35 6.02
N TYR A 47 -8.31 -3.31 6.86
CA TYR A 47 -7.56 -2.06 7.15
C TYR A 47 -6.85 -1.49 5.91
N THR A 48 -6.34 -2.35 5.03
CA THR A 48 -5.77 -1.90 3.75
C THR A 48 -6.82 -1.23 2.86
N ILE A 49 -8.04 -1.76 2.82
CA ILE A 49 -9.16 -1.18 2.06
C ILE A 49 -9.66 0.09 2.74
N ASP A 50 -9.79 0.10 4.07
CA ASP A 50 -10.22 1.27 4.85
C ASP A 50 -9.26 2.46 4.62
N PHE A 51 -7.95 2.21 4.61
CA PHE A 51 -6.96 3.21 4.22
C PHE A 51 -7.22 3.75 2.80
N HIS A 52 -7.46 2.87 1.82
CA HIS A 52 -7.75 3.30 0.45
C HIS A 52 -9.01 4.16 0.39
N LEU A 53 -10.07 3.80 1.10
CA LEU A 53 -11.31 4.58 1.12
C LEU A 53 -11.09 5.97 1.73
N ALA A 54 -10.37 6.06 2.85
CA ALA A 54 -10.01 7.34 3.47
C ALA A 54 -9.14 8.20 2.55
N PHE A 55 -8.11 7.59 1.91
CA PHE A 55 -7.27 8.26 0.91
C PHE A 55 -8.11 8.79 -0.26
N ARG A 56 -9.03 7.98 -0.77
CA ARG A 56 -9.87 8.35 -1.91
C ARG A 56 -10.80 9.52 -1.57
N GLN A 57 -11.46 9.49 -0.42
CA GLN A 57 -12.27 10.61 0.06
C GLN A 57 -11.45 11.90 0.20
N TRP A 58 -10.25 11.78 0.76
CA TRP A 58 -9.34 12.90 0.93
C TRP A 58 -8.93 13.51 -0.41
N ILE A 59 -8.48 12.70 -1.38
CA ILE A 59 -8.00 13.21 -2.67
C ILE A 59 -9.13 13.78 -3.52
N GLU A 60 -10.32 13.16 -3.50
CA GLU A 60 -11.49 13.64 -4.21
C GLU A 60 -11.99 14.98 -3.63
N SER A 61 -11.97 15.15 -2.31
CA SER A 61 -12.32 16.45 -1.66
C SER A 61 -11.39 17.60 -2.08
N ARG A 62 -10.18 17.27 -2.51
CA ARG A 62 -9.17 18.23 -2.99
C ARG A 62 -9.09 18.33 -4.52
N LYS A 63 -10.07 17.77 -5.22
CA LYS A 63 -10.12 17.75 -6.70
C LYS A 63 -8.91 17.05 -7.34
N GLY A 64 -8.24 16.18 -6.61
CA GLY A 64 -7.17 15.36 -7.13
C GLY A 64 -7.71 14.11 -7.83
N LYS A 65 -6.83 13.40 -8.53
CA LYS A 65 -7.18 12.21 -9.32
C LYS A 65 -6.20 11.09 -9.07
N VAL A 66 -6.71 9.90 -8.78
CA VAL A 66 -5.90 8.69 -8.74
C VAL A 66 -5.67 8.18 -10.15
N GLU A 67 -4.41 8.09 -10.59
CA GLU A 67 -4.04 7.52 -11.90
C GLU A 67 -4.07 6.00 -11.86
N PHE A 68 -3.45 5.42 -10.85
CA PHE A 68 -3.59 4.00 -10.56
C PHE A 68 -3.45 3.71 -9.06
N LEU A 69 -4.01 2.58 -8.65
CA LEU A 69 -3.82 1.98 -7.34
C LEU A 69 -3.89 0.46 -7.50
N ASN A 70 -2.90 -0.24 -6.96
CA ASN A 70 -2.89 -1.70 -6.91
C ASN A 70 -2.70 -2.18 -5.48
N TYR A 71 -3.40 -3.25 -5.14
CA TYR A 71 -3.24 -3.97 -3.88
C TYR A 71 -2.26 -5.15 -4.03
N TYR A 72 -1.71 -5.61 -2.91
CA TYR A 72 -0.86 -6.82 -2.88
C TYR A 72 -1.55 -8.07 -3.45
N PHE A 73 -2.87 -8.11 -3.43
CA PHE A 73 -3.66 -9.20 -3.99
C PHE A 73 -4.10 -9.01 -5.43
N ASP A 74 -3.81 -7.86 -6.06
CA ASP A 74 -3.98 -7.65 -7.50
C ASP A 74 -2.86 -8.38 -8.23
N LYS A 75 -3.23 -9.39 -9.01
CA LYS A 75 -2.27 -10.29 -9.67
C LYS A 75 -2.47 -10.31 -11.17
N ALA A 76 -1.38 -10.50 -11.89
CA ALA A 76 -1.37 -10.77 -13.32
C ALA A 76 -0.47 -11.98 -13.61
N GLY A 77 -0.64 -12.57 -14.79
CA GLY A 77 0.13 -13.72 -15.23
C GLY A 77 -0.71 -14.99 -15.38
N ASN A 78 -0.06 -16.08 -15.74
CA ASN A 78 -0.69 -17.37 -15.99
C ASN A 78 0.13 -18.49 -15.33
N ASN A 79 -0.42 -19.15 -14.31
CA ASN A 79 0.24 -20.29 -13.63
C ASN A 79 0.42 -21.53 -14.53
N ARG A 80 -0.22 -21.57 -15.68
CA ARG A 80 -0.08 -22.65 -16.67
C ARG A 80 0.95 -22.36 -17.75
N SER A 81 1.58 -21.16 -17.72
CA SER A 81 2.65 -20.83 -18.66
C SER A 81 3.84 -21.74 -18.46
N LYS A 82 4.50 -22.12 -19.56
CA LYS A 82 5.79 -22.83 -19.55
C LYS A 82 6.94 -21.87 -19.22
N ASN A 83 6.73 -20.58 -19.39
CA ASN A 83 7.72 -19.55 -19.07
C ASN A 83 7.49 -19.02 -17.64
N LYS A 84 8.51 -19.14 -16.79
CA LYS A 84 8.47 -18.67 -15.40
C LYS A 84 8.20 -17.18 -15.27
N ASN A 85 8.56 -16.38 -16.26
CA ASN A 85 8.34 -14.93 -16.27
C ASN A 85 6.84 -14.57 -16.38
N ASP A 86 6.03 -15.49 -16.90
CA ASP A 86 4.60 -15.29 -17.07
C ASP A 86 3.78 -15.79 -15.86
N TYR A 87 4.42 -16.32 -14.83
CA TYR A 87 3.72 -16.82 -13.65
C TYR A 87 2.99 -15.72 -12.92
N VAL A 88 1.88 -16.11 -12.30
CA VAL A 88 1.06 -15.18 -11.53
C VAL A 88 1.89 -14.49 -10.44
N THR A 89 1.97 -13.18 -10.52
CA THR A 89 2.66 -12.34 -9.54
C THR A 89 1.82 -11.11 -9.19
N ALA A 90 2.09 -10.49 -8.04
CA ALA A 90 1.44 -9.25 -7.67
C ALA A 90 1.88 -8.12 -8.62
N LEU A 91 0.92 -7.27 -9.03
CA LEU A 91 1.18 -6.14 -9.92
C LEU A 91 2.12 -5.12 -9.27
N ASN A 92 2.07 -5.00 -7.96
CA ASN A 92 2.88 -4.07 -7.17
C ASN A 92 4.21 -4.67 -6.68
N LYS A 93 4.58 -5.91 -7.08
CA LYS A 93 5.89 -6.49 -6.75
C LYS A 93 7.02 -5.58 -7.20
N ILE A 94 7.93 -5.23 -6.30
CA ILE A 94 9.11 -4.40 -6.55
C ILE A 94 10.36 -5.28 -6.47
N GLN A 95 11.16 -5.26 -7.52
CA GLN A 95 12.45 -5.94 -7.55
C GLN A 95 13.53 -4.97 -7.05
N VAL A 96 14.20 -5.32 -5.96
CA VAL A 96 15.28 -4.51 -5.37
C VAL A 96 16.62 -4.82 -6.05
N ASP A 97 16.90 -6.11 -6.20
CA ASP A 97 18.08 -6.63 -6.91
C ASP A 97 17.76 -7.99 -7.56
N LYS A 98 18.77 -8.71 -8.05
CA LYS A 98 18.57 -10.01 -8.73
C LYS A 98 17.91 -11.07 -7.85
N VAL A 99 17.99 -10.95 -6.52
CA VAL A 99 17.51 -11.95 -5.56
C VAL A 99 16.34 -11.46 -4.75
N ARG A 100 16.38 -10.18 -4.32
CA ARG A 100 15.42 -9.60 -3.36
C ARG A 100 14.30 -8.84 -4.07
N SER A 101 13.09 -9.13 -3.66
CA SER A 101 11.90 -8.38 -4.07
C SER A 101 10.91 -8.32 -2.91
N PHE A 102 10.00 -7.36 -2.94
CA PHE A 102 8.91 -7.26 -1.97
C PHE A 102 7.62 -6.79 -2.64
N ILE A 103 6.52 -6.89 -1.91
CA ILE A 103 5.18 -6.54 -2.38
C ILE A 103 4.58 -5.62 -1.31
N PRO A 104 4.50 -4.30 -1.53
CA PRO A 104 3.78 -3.42 -0.63
C PRO A 104 2.28 -3.72 -0.64
N ASP A 105 1.58 -3.40 0.44
CA ASP A 105 0.13 -3.65 0.53
C ASP A 105 -0.66 -2.85 -0.49
N ILE A 106 -0.28 -1.57 -0.69
CA ILE A 106 -0.77 -0.75 -1.80
C ILE A 106 0.42 -0.03 -2.44
N ASN A 107 0.32 0.21 -3.73
CA ASN A 107 1.05 1.27 -4.41
C ASN A 107 0.09 2.13 -5.21
N ALA A 108 0.27 3.43 -5.17
CA ALA A 108 -0.59 4.35 -5.89
C ALA A 108 0.19 5.53 -6.46
N ILE A 109 -0.27 5.99 -7.63
CA ILE A 109 0.08 7.30 -8.18
C ILE A 109 -1.20 8.14 -8.27
N PHE A 110 -1.11 9.37 -7.79
CA PHE A 110 -2.19 10.33 -7.87
C PHE A 110 -1.66 11.71 -8.28
N VAL A 111 -2.56 12.54 -8.79
CA VAL A 111 -2.27 13.92 -9.21
C VAL A 111 -3.10 14.88 -8.36
N HIS A 112 -2.46 15.88 -7.82
CA HIS A 112 -3.09 16.98 -7.10
C HIS A 112 -2.35 18.29 -7.44
N ASN A 113 -3.09 19.32 -7.81
CA ASN A 113 -2.52 20.60 -8.27
C ASN A 113 -1.44 20.41 -9.36
N ASP A 114 -1.76 19.62 -10.39
CA ASP A 114 -0.88 19.27 -11.52
C ASP A 114 0.44 18.60 -11.13
N THR A 115 0.60 18.26 -9.87
CA THR A 115 1.76 17.53 -9.36
C THR A 115 1.42 16.07 -9.17
N LYS A 116 2.29 15.20 -9.69
CA LYS A 116 2.17 13.75 -9.56
C LYS A 116 2.88 13.29 -8.28
N TYR A 117 2.17 12.47 -7.50
CA TYR A 117 2.67 11.89 -6.26
C TYR A 117 2.61 10.37 -6.32
N LEU A 118 3.60 9.71 -5.72
CA LEU A 118 3.65 8.26 -5.54
C LEU A 118 3.74 7.94 -4.05
N PHE A 119 2.99 6.95 -3.61
CA PHE A 119 3.20 6.34 -2.30
C PHE A 119 3.15 4.81 -2.36
N LEU A 120 3.83 4.19 -1.41
CA LEU A 120 3.70 2.79 -1.05
C LEU A 120 3.09 2.71 0.34
N PHE A 121 2.18 1.79 0.55
CA PHE A 121 1.48 1.64 1.82
C PHE A 121 1.75 0.27 2.42
N GLU A 122 1.94 0.26 3.74
CA GLU A 122 2.14 -0.94 4.54
C GLU A 122 1.21 -0.90 5.75
N GLN A 123 0.34 -1.91 5.84
CA GLN A 123 -0.50 -2.17 7.01
C GLN A 123 0.18 -3.19 7.90
N HIS A 124 0.39 -2.86 9.16
CA HIS A 124 0.94 -3.81 10.11
C HIS A 124 -0.03 -4.15 11.22
N ASN A 125 -0.47 -5.41 11.23
CA ASN A 125 -1.35 -5.94 12.27
C ASN A 125 -0.56 -6.77 13.28
N GLY A 126 -0.99 -6.67 14.54
CA GLY A 126 -0.40 -7.41 15.65
C GLY A 126 0.83 -6.72 16.27
N LYS A 127 1.59 -7.49 17.06
CA LYS A 127 2.59 -6.97 18.01
C LYS A 127 4.05 -7.16 17.58
N ASP A 128 4.31 -7.65 16.37
CA ASP A 128 5.66 -7.97 15.92
C ASP A 128 6.37 -6.76 15.27
N ALA A 129 6.91 -5.88 16.13
CA ALA A 129 7.69 -4.73 15.69
C ALA A 129 8.99 -5.12 14.95
N LYS A 130 9.54 -6.32 15.19
CA LYS A 130 10.74 -6.80 14.50
C LYS A 130 10.43 -7.09 13.04
N ARG A 131 9.34 -7.79 12.76
CA ARG A 131 8.88 -8.06 11.38
C ARG A 131 8.63 -6.78 10.60
N LEU A 132 7.95 -5.81 11.22
CA LEU A 132 7.73 -4.51 10.57
C LEU A 132 9.05 -3.80 10.30
N PHE A 133 9.97 -3.78 11.24
CA PHE A 133 11.29 -3.18 11.03
C PHE A 133 12.04 -3.82 9.85
N GLU A 134 12.07 -5.14 9.74
CA GLU A 134 12.71 -5.88 8.63
C GLU A 134 12.04 -5.52 7.27
N GLN A 135 10.72 -5.37 7.27
CA GLN A 135 9.97 -4.93 6.09
C GLN A 135 10.36 -3.51 5.68
N LEU A 136 10.39 -2.56 6.63
CA LEU A 136 10.79 -1.17 6.33
C LEU A 136 12.26 -1.04 5.95
N PHE A 137 13.13 -1.88 6.52
CA PHE A 137 14.52 -1.96 6.09
C PHE A 137 14.65 -2.40 4.62
N THR A 138 13.74 -3.25 4.15
CA THR A 138 13.66 -3.60 2.72
C THR A 138 13.27 -2.39 1.86
N HIS A 139 12.36 -1.53 2.35
CA HIS A 139 12.05 -0.27 1.68
C HIS A 139 13.27 0.67 1.61
N ILE A 140 14.05 0.80 2.69
CA ILE A 140 15.29 1.59 2.69
C ILE A 140 16.25 1.08 1.61
N ASN A 141 16.45 -0.24 1.53
CA ASN A 141 17.27 -0.83 0.47
C ASN A 141 16.72 -0.54 -0.94
N ALA A 142 15.41 -0.56 -1.12
CA ALA A 142 14.76 -0.25 -2.38
C ALA A 142 14.90 1.24 -2.77
N ILE A 143 14.87 2.15 -1.79
CA ILE A 143 15.15 3.58 -2.00
C ILE A 143 16.59 3.75 -2.46
N PHE A 144 17.53 3.17 -1.74
CA PHE A 144 18.96 3.22 -2.07
C PHE A 144 19.24 2.67 -3.48
N ALA A 145 18.64 1.53 -3.83
CA ALA A 145 18.75 0.92 -5.16
C ALA A 145 17.95 1.64 -6.25
N LYS A 146 17.20 2.72 -5.92
CA LYS A 146 16.28 3.42 -6.82
C LYS A 146 15.23 2.50 -7.49
N ALA A 147 14.95 1.36 -6.88
CA ALA A 147 14.12 0.30 -7.46
C ALA A 147 12.69 0.78 -7.77
N ILE A 148 12.13 1.64 -6.91
CA ILE A 148 10.78 2.18 -7.04
C ILE A 148 10.75 3.24 -8.16
N ALA A 149 11.77 4.12 -8.22
CA ALA A 149 11.90 5.10 -9.28
C ALA A 149 12.00 4.44 -10.67
N LEU A 150 12.78 3.36 -10.77
CA LEU A 150 12.93 2.59 -12.02
C LEU A 150 11.62 1.88 -12.40
N LYS A 151 10.92 1.28 -11.43
CA LYS A 151 9.66 0.55 -11.72
C LYS A 151 8.55 1.45 -12.24
N TYR A 152 8.41 2.66 -11.69
CA TYR A 152 7.30 3.56 -11.99
C TYR A 152 7.70 4.75 -12.88
N ASP A 153 8.94 4.80 -13.37
CA ASP A 153 9.52 5.95 -14.05
C ASP A 153 9.25 7.26 -13.28
N TYR A 154 9.48 7.21 -11.98
CA TYR A 154 9.13 8.27 -11.04
C TYR A 154 10.39 8.88 -10.43
N LYS A 155 10.67 10.16 -10.74
CA LYS A 155 11.93 10.83 -10.37
C LYS A 155 11.83 11.73 -9.14
N GLN A 156 10.60 11.96 -8.64
CA GLN A 156 10.37 12.82 -7.48
C GLN A 156 10.42 12.01 -6.17
N PRO A 157 10.54 12.68 -5.02
CA PRO A 157 10.37 12.02 -3.72
C PRO A 157 9.00 11.36 -3.60
N TYR A 158 8.95 10.18 -3.01
CA TYR A 158 7.72 9.45 -2.73
C TYR A 158 7.62 9.12 -1.24
N LYS A 159 6.47 8.65 -0.80
CA LYS A 159 6.22 8.30 0.58
C LYS A 159 6.06 6.79 0.76
N VAL A 160 6.59 6.27 1.86
CA VAL A 160 6.23 4.97 2.44
C VAL A 160 5.30 5.27 3.61
N VAL A 161 4.05 4.95 3.45
CA VAL A 161 2.98 5.22 4.40
C VAL A 161 2.76 3.97 5.24
N VAL A 162 2.95 4.06 6.53
CA VAL A 162 2.89 2.92 7.45
C VAL A 162 1.77 3.13 8.45
N VAL A 163 0.84 2.19 8.50
CA VAL A 163 -0.23 2.19 9.50
C VAL A 163 -0.12 0.95 10.37
N CYS A 164 -0.05 1.15 11.67
CA CYS A 164 0.07 0.09 12.66
C CYS A 164 -1.25 -0.08 13.42
N GLU A 165 -1.63 -1.33 13.71
CA GLU A 165 -2.74 -1.60 14.61
C GLU A 165 -2.41 -1.09 16.03
N GLU A 166 -1.19 -1.36 16.52
CA GLU A 166 -0.76 -1.06 17.88
C GLU A 166 0.19 0.16 17.94
N LYS A 167 -0.11 1.11 18.83
CA LYS A 167 0.75 2.28 19.06
C LYS A 167 2.16 1.88 19.53
N SER A 168 2.26 0.89 20.40
CA SER A 168 3.53 0.38 20.90
C SER A 168 4.44 -0.16 19.79
N VAL A 169 3.87 -0.78 18.76
CA VAL A 169 4.59 -1.26 17.58
C VAL A 169 5.08 -0.08 16.74
N LYS A 170 4.21 0.91 16.48
CA LYS A 170 4.58 2.14 15.78
C LYS A 170 5.79 2.81 16.46
N ASP A 171 5.69 3.06 17.75
CA ASP A 171 6.72 3.74 18.53
C ASP A 171 8.04 2.92 18.56
N SER A 172 7.95 1.61 18.77
CA SER A 172 9.11 0.71 18.77
C SER A 172 9.82 0.64 17.43
N VAL A 173 9.09 0.61 16.31
CA VAL A 173 9.72 0.56 14.98
C VAL A 173 10.39 1.89 14.62
N ILE A 174 9.77 3.01 14.95
CA ILE A 174 10.36 4.34 14.77
C ILE A 174 11.66 4.45 15.57
N GLU A 175 11.66 4.00 16.83
CA GLU A 175 12.86 4.01 17.67
C GLU A 175 13.98 3.13 17.10
N ARG A 176 13.65 1.96 16.55
CA ARG A 176 14.62 1.08 15.89
C ARG A 176 15.22 1.70 14.62
N LEU A 177 14.37 2.35 13.81
CA LEU A 177 14.82 3.04 12.61
C LEU A 177 15.78 4.18 12.95
N ARG A 178 15.51 4.96 14.00
CA ARG A 178 16.40 6.04 14.47
C ARG A 178 17.80 5.61 14.84
N LYS A 179 17.99 4.32 15.16
CA LYS A 179 19.31 3.76 15.53
C LYS A 179 20.15 3.34 14.33
N LEU A 180 19.59 3.45 13.11
CA LEU A 180 20.35 3.15 11.89
C LEU A 180 21.22 4.32 11.49
N ASP A 181 22.46 4.05 11.14
CA ASP A 181 23.37 5.05 10.61
C ASP A 181 22.84 5.64 9.28
N GLY A 182 22.87 6.95 9.13
CA GLY A 182 22.42 7.64 7.92
C GLY A 182 20.90 7.69 7.73
N ILE A 183 20.11 7.32 8.75
CA ILE A 183 18.65 7.28 8.65
C ILE A 183 18.02 8.67 8.41
N GLU A 184 18.72 9.74 8.77
CA GLU A 184 18.27 11.12 8.57
C GLU A 184 18.02 11.44 7.08
N HIS A 185 18.72 10.80 6.16
CA HIS A 185 18.52 10.93 4.72
C HIS A 185 17.17 10.33 4.25
N TYR A 186 16.58 9.46 5.06
CA TYR A 186 15.32 8.77 4.77
C TYR A 186 14.13 9.30 5.56
N ASN A 187 14.35 10.28 6.46
CA ASN A 187 13.33 10.79 7.36
C ASN A 187 12.03 11.18 6.62
N ASN A 188 12.15 11.88 5.52
CA ASN A 188 11.01 12.37 4.75
C ASN A 188 10.34 11.32 3.86
N PHE A 189 10.90 10.12 3.76
CA PHE A 189 10.28 9.04 2.99
C PHE A 189 9.21 8.28 3.79
N PHE A 190 9.32 8.22 5.11
CA PHE A 190 8.45 7.41 5.95
C PHE A 190 7.52 8.27 6.78
N ILE A 191 6.24 7.92 6.76
CA ILE A 191 5.22 8.54 7.62
C ILE A 191 4.39 7.46 8.30
N PHE A 192 4.09 7.66 9.57
CA PHE A 192 3.48 6.66 10.45
C PHE A 192 2.22 7.16 11.11
N LYS A 193 1.21 6.28 11.18
CA LYS A 193 0.02 6.41 12.04
C LYS A 193 -0.37 5.06 12.64
N THR A 194 -1.27 5.10 13.61
CA THR A 194 -2.07 3.93 13.98
C THR A 194 -3.40 3.93 13.24
N ASN A 195 -4.14 2.81 13.26
CA ASN A 195 -5.50 2.75 12.71
C ASN A 195 -6.41 3.78 13.38
N ILE A 196 -6.31 3.96 14.70
CA ILE A 196 -7.10 4.94 15.46
C ILE A 196 -6.78 6.36 15.01
N GLU A 197 -5.48 6.73 14.95
CA GLU A 197 -5.06 8.05 14.46
C GLU A 197 -5.50 8.31 13.01
N LEU A 198 -5.59 7.25 12.19
CA LEU A 198 -6.05 7.36 10.80
C LEU A 198 -7.57 7.60 10.72
N GLU A 199 -8.35 6.94 11.57
CA GLU A 199 -9.81 7.13 11.67
C GLU A 199 -10.17 8.53 12.17
N GLU A 200 -9.39 9.09 13.10
CA GLU A 200 -9.61 10.44 13.62
C GLU A 200 -9.35 11.50 12.55
N ASP A 201 -8.25 11.38 11.80
CA ASP A 201 -7.88 12.32 10.74
C ASP A 201 -6.92 11.68 9.75
N PHE A 202 -7.32 11.61 8.49
CA PHE A 202 -6.46 11.08 7.43
C PHE A 202 -5.26 11.97 7.14
N TYR A 203 -5.41 13.29 7.13
CA TYR A 203 -4.45 14.21 6.50
C TYR A 203 -3.33 14.67 7.43
N THR A 204 -3.64 15.11 8.64
CA THR A 204 -2.68 15.75 9.54
C THR A 204 -2.02 14.75 10.50
N ASN A 205 -1.00 15.21 11.22
CA ASN A 205 -0.39 14.50 12.35
C ASN A 205 0.30 13.17 12.04
N TRP A 206 0.71 12.91 10.81
CA TRP A 206 1.60 11.80 10.51
C TRP A 206 2.95 11.99 11.22
N THR A 207 3.50 10.93 11.76
CA THR A 207 4.78 10.96 12.47
C THR A 207 5.91 10.58 11.52
N LEU A 208 6.95 11.41 11.43
CA LEU A 208 8.20 11.10 10.73
C LEU A 208 9.11 10.19 11.58
N ILE A 209 10.18 9.65 10.99
CA ILE A 209 11.17 8.84 11.75
C ILE A 209 11.77 9.66 12.90
N ASN A 210 12.09 10.94 12.70
CA ASN A 210 12.64 11.81 13.76
C ASN A 210 11.61 12.18 14.85
N GLY A 211 10.33 11.84 14.67
CA GLY A 211 9.23 12.12 15.60
C GLY A 211 8.47 13.40 15.33
N GLU A 212 8.92 14.22 14.41
CA GLU A 212 8.20 15.39 13.97
C GLU A 212 6.86 15.02 13.32
N LYS A 213 5.92 15.95 13.36
CA LYS A 213 4.62 15.78 12.72
C LYS A 213 4.62 16.41 11.32
N THR A 214 3.95 15.73 10.40
CA THR A 214 3.78 16.19 9.02
C THR A 214 2.37 15.91 8.52
N ASN A 215 2.04 16.46 7.38
CA ASN A 215 0.82 16.14 6.64
C ASN A 215 1.12 15.09 5.56
N PHE A 216 0.04 14.38 5.17
CA PHE A 216 0.10 13.39 4.09
C PHE A 216 0.53 14.02 2.76
#